data_07fdfb82b22b994dac33c0207dc24ddb
#
_entry.id   07fdfb82b22b994dac33c0207dc24ddb
#
_cell.length_a   1.000
_cell.length_b   1.000
_cell.length_c   1.000
_cell.angle_alpha   90.00
_cell.angle_beta   90.00
_cell.angle_gamma   90.00
#
_symmetry.space_group_name_H-M   'P 1'
#
loop_
_entity.id
_entity.type
_entity.pdbx_description
1 polymer ?
#
loop_
_entity_poly.entity_id
_entity_poly.type
_entity_poly.pdbx_seq_one_letter_code
_entity_poly.pdbx_strand_id
1 'polypeptide(L)'
;MGNDKESIRMKIWRLMEEEGIAAFPRPVYHRIPNFKGSREAAEKLVSTNIYRVARVVKVNPDAPQRPVRYKVLRDGKLLIMPTPRLRGGFLVLDPSKIPRSHLSKASTIKGAFSLGIELPAEKLVDIVERIDLIVEGSVAVDLNGGRLGKGEGYGDKEFDILSRVGLVSQCTP
;
A
#
# COMPACT_ATOMS: atom_id res chain seq x y z
N MET A 1 3.50 -26.43 -8.09
CA MET A 1 3.45 -24.95 -8.21
C MET A 1 3.35 -24.19 -6.87
N GLY A 2 2.63 -24.67 -5.85
CA GLY A 2 2.55 -24.00 -4.55
C GLY A 2 3.88 -23.97 -3.76
N ASN A 3 4.69 -24.98 -3.89
CA ASN A 3 5.94 -25.17 -3.14
C ASN A 3 7.04 -24.16 -3.51
N ASP A 4 7.02 -23.63 -4.74
CA ASP A 4 8.04 -22.71 -5.25
C ASP A 4 7.85 -21.29 -4.69
N LYS A 5 6.62 -20.78 -4.68
CA LYS A 5 6.32 -19.44 -4.15
C LYS A 5 6.61 -19.30 -2.65
N GLU A 6 6.31 -20.35 -1.87
CA GLU A 6 6.58 -20.35 -0.43
C GLU A 6 8.09 -20.45 -0.17
N SER A 7 8.80 -21.25 -0.93
CA SER A 7 10.26 -21.31 -0.88
C SER A 7 10.93 -19.95 -1.15
N ILE A 8 10.43 -19.20 -2.15
CA ILE A 8 10.93 -17.86 -2.44
C ILE A 8 10.64 -16.91 -1.26
N ARG A 9 9.45 -16.93 -0.69
CA ARG A 9 9.11 -16.10 0.49
C ARG A 9 10.05 -16.37 1.65
N MET A 10 10.20 -17.64 2.00
CA MET A 10 11.09 -18.07 3.10
C MET A 10 12.53 -17.65 2.88
N LYS A 11 13.04 -17.80 1.64
CA LYS A 11 14.39 -17.37 1.27
C LYS A 11 14.56 -15.86 1.47
N ILE A 12 13.61 -15.03 0.99
CA ILE A 12 13.68 -13.57 1.12
C ILE A 12 13.60 -13.14 2.58
N TRP A 13 12.63 -13.65 3.34
CA TRP A 13 12.50 -13.31 4.76
C TRP A 13 13.75 -13.67 5.56
N ARG A 14 14.30 -14.87 5.34
CA ARG A 14 15.53 -15.31 5.99
C ARG A 14 16.70 -14.39 5.64
N LEU A 15 16.91 -14.12 4.34
CA LEU A 15 17.95 -13.22 3.88
C LEU A 15 17.87 -11.85 4.54
N MET A 16 16.67 -11.27 4.62
CA MET A 16 16.47 -9.95 5.23
C MET A 16 16.80 -9.93 6.72
N GLU A 17 16.49 -11.01 7.46
CA GLU A 17 16.82 -11.11 8.88
C GLU A 17 18.34 -11.33 9.08
N GLU A 18 18.95 -12.24 8.32
CA GLU A 18 20.38 -12.60 8.42
C GLU A 18 21.30 -11.44 8.02
N GLU A 19 20.97 -10.72 6.95
CA GLU A 19 21.74 -9.58 6.46
C GLU A 19 21.44 -8.28 7.21
N GLY A 20 20.56 -8.33 8.22
CA GLY A 20 20.19 -7.17 9.00
C GLY A 20 19.47 -6.06 8.20
N ILE A 21 18.85 -6.41 7.07
CA ILE A 21 18.07 -5.48 6.20
C ILE A 21 16.68 -5.26 6.78
N ALA A 22 16.13 -6.25 7.47
CA ALA A 22 14.81 -6.16 8.09
C ALA A 22 14.73 -5.01 9.09
N ALA A 23 13.61 -4.27 9.05
CA ALA A 23 13.28 -3.20 9.99
C ALA A 23 12.00 -3.55 10.78
N PHE A 24 11.78 -2.84 11.89
CA PHE A 24 10.58 -3.05 12.72
C PHE A 24 9.27 -2.89 11.90
N PRO A 25 8.27 -3.75 12.10
CA PRO A 25 8.18 -4.84 13.06
C PRO A 25 8.95 -6.10 12.63
N ARG A 26 9.64 -6.73 13.58
CA ARG A 26 10.43 -7.95 13.39
C ARG A 26 9.91 -9.06 14.33
N PRO A 27 10.08 -10.36 13.99
CA PRO A 27 10.65 -10.86 12.72
C PRO A 27 9.71 -10.59 11.54
N VAL A 28 10.28 -10.53 10.32
CA VAL A 28 9.53 -10.18 9.10
C VAL A 28 8.76 -11.35 8.48
N TYR A 29 8.92 -12.56 9.01
CA TYR A 29 8.23 -13.76 8.52
C TYR A 29 6.72 -13.58 8.50
N HIS A 30 6.08 -14.10 7.45
CA HIS A 30 4.63 -14.02 7.21
C HIS A 30 4.06 -12.59 7.11
N ARG A 31 4.93 -11.61 6.82
CA ARG A 31 4.56 -10.19 6.65
C ARG A 31 5.01 -9.68 5.28
N ILE A 32 4.44 -8.57 4.86
CA ILE A 32 5.13 -7.70 3.91
C ILE A 32 6.26 -7.05 4.71
N PRO A 33 7.53 -7.37 4.40
CA PRO A 33 8.64 -7.03 5.27
C PRO A 33 8.94 -5.54 5.25
N ASN A 34 9.11 -4.94 6.42
CA ASN A 34 9.71 -3.61 6.49
C ASN A 34 11.23 -3.72 6.35
N PHE A 35 11.86 -2.72 5.78
CA PHE A 35 13.28 -2.76 5.44
C PHE A 35 13.98 -1.42 5.64
N LYS A 36 15.26 -1.46 5.90
CA LYS A 36 16.14 -0.30 5.89
C LYS A 36 16.19 0.27 4.48
N GLY A 37 15.85 1.56 4.33
CA GLY A 37 15.72 2.20 3.01
C GLY A 37 14.28 2.35 2.53
N SER A 38 13.27 1.99 3.32
CA SER A 38 11.86 2.20 2.94
C SER A 38 11.48 3.68 2.74
N ARG A 39 12.13 4.59 3.45
CA ARG A 39 11.96 6.04 3.26
C ARG A 39 12.56 6.51 1.95
N GLU A 40 13.77 6.07 1.65
CA GLU A 40 14.50 6.35 0.42
C GLU A 40 13.75 5.79 -0.80
N ALA A 41 13.16 4.59 -0.68
CA ALA A 41 12.29 4.02 -1.69
C ALA A 41 11.04 4.89 -1.94
N ALA A 42 10.44 5.42 -0.88
CA ALA A 42 9.32 6.36 -1.00
C ALA A 42 9.75 7.69 -1.66
N GLU A 43 10.96 8.20 -1.40
CA GLU A 43 11.50 9.38 -2.11
C GLU A 43 11.65 9.12 -3.60
N LYS A 44 12.16 7.95 -3.99
CA LYS A 44 12.27 7.56 -5.39
C LYS A 44 10.90 7.51 -6.07
N LEU A 45 9.90 6.91 -5.42
CA LEU A 45 8.54 6.87 -5.97
C LEU A 45 7.99 8.26 -6.22
N VAL A 46 8.07 9.18 -5.25
CA VAL A 46 7.48 10.53 -5.40
C VAL A 46 8.21 11.39 -6.43
N SER A 47 9.43 11.02 -6.81
CA SER A 47 10.17 11.68 -7.89
C SER A 47 9.73 11.25 -9.29
N THR A 48 8.94 10.17 -9.42
CA THR A 48 8.46 9.67 -10.71
C THR A 48 7.35 10.55 -11.28
N ASN A 49 7.25 10.58 -12.61
CA ASN A 49 6.17 11.30 -13.27
C ASN A 49 4.78 10.68 -12.96
N ILE A 50 4.73 9.35 -12.87
CA ILE A 50 3.49 8.61 -12.53
C ILE A 50 2.92 9.10 -11.19
N TYR A 51 3.77 9.22 -10.17
CA TYR A 51 3.33 9.75 -8.88
C TYR A 51 2.94 11.22 -8.95
N ARG A 52 3.71 12.05 -9.68
CA ARG A 52 3.45 13.50 -9.74
C ARG A 52 2.08 13.83 -10.31
N VAL A 53 1.65 13.12 -11.36
CA VAL A 53 0.35 13.35 -12.01
C VAL A 53 -0.82 12.68 -11.28
N ALA A 54 -0.57 11.68 -10.46
CA ALA A 54 -1.60 10.99 -9.70
C ALA A 54 -2.27 11.93 -8.69
N ARG A 55 -3.59 11.90 -8.62
CA ARG A 55 -4.42 12.62 -7.62
C ARG A 55 -4.96 11.69 -6.55
N VAL A 56 -5.28 10.47 -6.93
CA VAL A 56 -5.81 9.42 -6.06
C VAL A 56 -4.85 8.26 -6.04
N VAL A 57 -4.31 7.94 -4.87
CA VAL A 57 -3.30 6.89 -4.70
C VAL A 57 -3.80 5.85 -3.70
N LYS A 58 -3.86 4.60 -4.13
CA LYS A 58 -4.14 3.46 -3.25
C LYS A 58 -2.83 2.92 -2.70
N VAL A 59 -2.73 2.79 -1.38
CA VAL A 59 -1.53 2.27 -0.70
C VAL A 59 -1.93 1.28 0.38
N ASN A 60 -1.25 0.13 0.44
CA ASN A 60 -1.48 -0.88 1.48
C ASN A 60 -1.14 -0.39 2.90
N PRO A 61 -1.74 -1.01 3.94
CA PRO A 61 -1.51 -0.63 5.34
C PRO A 61 -0.17 -1.10 5.91
N ASP A 62 0.60 -1.92 5.18
CA ASP A 62 1.82 -2.53 5.68
C ASP A 62 2.90 -1.51 6.08
N ALA A 63 3.79 -1.91 7.00
CA ALA A 63 4.77 -1.02 7.60
C ALA A 63 5.71 -0.32 6.58
N PRO A 64 6.26 -1.02 5.55
CA PRO A 64 7.16 -0.38 4.59
C PRO A 64 6.49 0.71 3.74
N GLN A 65 5.17 0.69 3.60
CA GLN A 65 4.44 1.71 2.85
C GLN A 65 4.02 2.93 3.66
N ARG A 66 4.25 2.95 4.98
CA ARG A 66 3.92 4.13 5.79
C ARG A 66 4.58 5.43 5.28
N PRO A 67 5.85 5.44 4.86
CA PRO A 67 6.47 6.63 4.27
C PRO A 67 5.74 7.11 3.01
N VAL A 68 5.26 6.19 2.16
CA VAL A 68 4.47 6.52 0.97
C VAL A 68 3.13 7.14 1.37
N ARG A 69 2.38 6.52 2.30
CA ARG A 69 1.11 7.08 2.79
C ARG A 69 1.26 8.50 3.34
N TYR A 70 2.33 8.74 4.11
CA TYR A 70 2.61 10.07 4.61
C TYR A 70 2.86 11.08 3.47
N LYS A 71 3.65 10.70 2.46
CA LYS A 71 3.95 11.57 1.31
C LYS A 71 2.71 11.87 0.48
N VAL A 72 1.87 10.87 0.21
CA VAL A 72 0.59 11.04 -0.49
C VAL A 72 -0.25 12.12 0.18
N LEU A 73 -0.43 12.03 1.51
CA LEU A 73 -1.20 13.01 2.28
C LEU A 73 -0.52 14.38 2.33
N ARG A 74 0.81 14.43 2.54
CA ARG A 74 1.59 15.67 2.57
C ARG A 74 1.51 16.44 1.24
N ASP A 75 1.51 15.70 0.14
CA ASP A 75 1.49 16.26 -1.22
C ASP A 75 0.07 16.59 -1.70
N GLY A 76 -0.92 16.55 -0.80
CA GLY A 76 -2.31 16.94 -1.07
C GLY A 76 -3.11 15.94 -1.91
N LYS A 77 -2.64 14.70 -2.02
CA LYS A 77 -3.30 13.64 -2.80
C LYS A 77 -4.25 12.83 -1.91
N LEU A 78 -5.36 12.39 -2.50
CA LEU A 78 -6.30 11.51 -1.81
C LEU A 78 -5.67 10.12 -1.61
N LEU A 79 -5.68 9.64 -0.38
CA LEU A 79 -5.19 8.32 -0.02
C LEU A 79 -6.35 7.35 0.14
N ILE A 80 -6.31 6.24 -0.58
CA ILE A 80 -7.19 5.08 -0.39
C ILE A 80 -6.35 3.95 0.22
N MET A 81 -6.79 3.44 1.36
CA MET A 81 -6.09 2.36 2.05
C MET A 81 -7.08 1.23 2.37
N PRO A 82 -6.82 -0.02 1.96
CA PRO A 82 -7.67 -1.13 2.35
C PRO A 82 -7.63 -1.32 3.87
N THR A 83 -8.76 -1.67 4.45
CA THR A 83 -8.80 -2.07 5.86
C THR A 83 -8.13 -3.44 6.03
N PRO A 84 -7.58 -3.76 7.20
CA PRO A 84 -6.97 -5.06 7.44
C PRO A 84 -7.94 -6.20 7.10
N ARG A 85 -7.48 -7.10 6.22
CA ARG A 85 -8.26 -8.23 5.69
C ARG A 85 -9.56 -7.82 4.97
N LEU A 86 -9.65 -6.57 4.48
CA LEU A 86 -10.81 -6.00 3.80
C LEU A 86 -12.14 -6.11 4.58
N ARG A 87 -12.09 -6.18 5.91
CA ARG A 87 -13.29 -6.39 6.74
C ARG A 87 -14.29 -5.24 6.66
N GLY A 88 -13.81 -3.99 6.50
CA GLY A 88 -14.64 -2.81 6.37
C GLY A 88 -14.52 -2.12 5.00
N GLY A 89 -13.84 -2.76 4.04
CA GLY A 89 -13.60 -2.17 2.73
C GLY A 89 -12.36 -1.30 2.70
N PHE A 90 -12.51 0.00 2.48
CA PHE A 90 -11.41 0.94 2.27
C PHE A 90 -11.56 2.17 3.16
N LEU A 91 -10.43 2.68 3.62
CA LEU A 91 -10.34 3.99 4.28
C LEU A 91 -9.98 5.03 3.23
N VAL A 92 -10.74 6.13 3.21
CA VAL A 92 -10.48 7.31 2.39
C VAL A 92 -9.96 8.41 3.30
N LEU A 93 -8.76 8.90 3.02
CA LEU A 93 -8.16 10.00 3.74
C LEU A 93 -7.96 11.18 2.79
N ASP A 94 -8.74 12.23 3.02
CA ASP A 94 -8.68 13.49 2.29
C ASP A 94 -7.80 14.48 3.07
N PRO A 95 -6.58 14.80 2.59
CA PRO A 95 -5.67 15.69 3.32
C PRO A 95 -6.21 17.11 3.49
N SER A 96 -7.18 17.54 2.67
CA SER A 96 -7.83 18.85 2.85
C SER A 96 -8.69 18.93 4.11
N LYS A 97 -9.13 17.78 4.63
CA LYS A 97 -9.95 17.64 5.83
C LYS A 97 -9.13 17.24 7.07
N ILE A 98 -7.83 17.04 6.92
CA ILE A 98 -6.93 16.62 8.01
C ILE A 98 -5.96 17.75 8.33
N PRO A 99 -5.88 18.23 9.58
CA PRO A 99 -4.90 19.23 9.96
C PRO A 99 -3.47 18.78 9.62
N ARG A 100 -2.64 19.66 9.08
CA ARG A 100 -1.25 19.34 8.66
C ARG A 100 -0.43 18.67 9.77
N SER A 101 -0.62 19.08 11.02
CA SER A 101 0.02 18.48 12.20
C SER A 101 -0.37 17.01 12.43
N HIS A 102 -1.49 16.55 11.86
CA HIS A 102 -1.99 15.19 12.01
C HIS A 102 -1.68 14.26 10.83
N LEU A 103 -1.05 14.73 9.74
CA LEU A 103 -0.76 13.91 8.55
C LEU A 103 0.15 12.72 8.88
N SER A 104 1.14 12.89 9.76
CA SER A 104 1.99 11.79 10.21
C SER A 104 1.17 10.73 10.99
N LYS A 105 0.25 11.15 11.84
CA LYS A 105 -0.68 10.26 12.54
C LYS A 105 -1.60 9.55 11.55
N ALA A 106 -2.17 10.27 10.58
CA ALA A 106 -3.06 9.75 9.55
C ALA A 106 -2.38 8.67 8.68
N SER A 107 -1.07 8.72 8.51
CA SER A 107 -0.30 7.70 7.75
C SER A 107 -0.16 6.35 8.50
N THR A 108 -0.49 6.28 9.78
CA THR A 108 -0.54 5.03 10.56
C THR A 108 -1.88 4.34 10.41
N ILE A 109 -1.94 3.03 10.65
CA ILE A 109 -3.23 2.29 10.61
C ILE A 109 -4.24 2.89 11.61
N LYS A 110 -3.84 3.05 12.87
CA LYS A 110 -4.70 3.61 13.91
C LYS A 110 -5.16 5.04 13.59
N GLY A 111 -4.26 5.87 13.08
CA GLY A 111 -4.59 7.24 12.70
C GLY A 111 -5.50 7.31 11.48
N ALA A 112 -5.32 6.40 10.52
CA ALA A 112 -6.17 6.31 9.34
C ALA A 112 -7.63 5.98 9.72
N PHE A 113 -7.85 5.04 10.64
CA PHE A 113 -9.20 4.78 11.18
C PHE A 113 -9.79 5.95 11.95
N SER A 114 -8.95 6.74 12.63
CA SER A 114 -9.40 7.88 13.42
C SER A 114 -9.72 9.13 12.58
N LEU A 115 -9.07 9.30 11.43
CA LEU A 115 -9.09 10.53 10.63
C LEU A 115 -9.65 10.33 9.22
N GLY A 116 -9.80 9.10 8.78
CA GLY A 116 -10.39 8.73 7.49
C GLY A 116 -11.85 8.34 7.60
N ILE A 117 -12.46 8.09 6.46
CA ILE A 117 -13.82 7.56 6.34
C ILE A 117 -13.72 6.13 5.81
N GLU A 118 -14.34 5.18 6.51
CA GLU A 118 -14.42 3.79 6.08
C GLU A 118 -15.61 3.59 5.15
N LEU A 119 -15.37 3.04 3.97
CA LEU A 119 -16.39 2.84 2.94
C LEU A 119 -16.18 1.50 2.22
N PRO A 120 -17.28 0.81 1.85
CA PRO A 120 -17.20 -0.29 0.89
C PRO A 120 -16.82 0.24 -0.49
N ALA A 121 -16.30 -0.64 -1.36
CA ALA A 121 -15.80 -0.24 -2.68
C ALA A 121 -16.89 0.43 -3.54
N GLU A 122 -18.13 -0.01 -3.43
CA GLU A 122 -19.28 0.52 -4.16
C GLU A 122 -19.58 1.99 -3.83
N LYS A 123 -19.13 2.46 -2.67
CA LYS A 123 -19.28 3.86 -2.25
C LYS A 123 -18.08 4.73 -2.59
N LEU A 124 -16.96 4.14 -2.99
CA LEU A 124 -15.81 4.91 -3.43
C LEU A 124 -16.10 5.67 -4.74
N VAL A 125 -16.94 5.12 -5.62
CA VAL A 125 -17.33 5.77 -6.89
C VAL A 125 -18.08 7.09 -6.69
N ASP A 126 -18.68 7.30 -5.50
CA ASP A 126 -19.33 8.56 -5.15
C ASP A 126 -18.29 9.66 -4.79
N ILE A 127 -17.03 9.28 -4.56
CA ILE A 127 -15.95 10.17 -4.10
C ILE A 127 -14.89 10.38 -5.16
N VAL A 128 -14.54 9.33 -5.91
CA VAL A 128 -13.47 9.36 -6.91
C VAL A 128 -13.92 8.70 -8.20
N GLU A 129 -13.48 9.27 -9.33
CA GLU A 129 -13.75 8.70 -10.66
C GLU A 129 -12.85 7.50 -10.97
N ARG A 130 -11.61 7.53 -10.44
CA ARG A 130 -10.62 6.47 -10.63
C ARG A 130 -9.51 6.56 -9.58
N ILE A 131 -8.78 5.48 -9.44
CA ILE A 131 -7.49 5.42 -8.74
C ILE A 131 -6.38 5.57 -9.79
N ASP A 132 -5.51 6.56 -9.60
CA ASP A 132 -4.46 6.90 -10.58
C ASP A 132 -3.18 6.09 -10.39
N LEU A 133 -2.94 5.58 -9.19
CA LEU A 133 -1.74 4.82 -8.85
C LEU A 133 -2.03 3.84 -7.72
N ILE A 134 -1.53 2.61 -7.88
CA ILE A 134 -1.57 1.55 -6.85
C ILE A 134 -0.15 1.28 -6.35
N VAL A 135 0.02 1.32 -5.03
CA VAL A 135 1.27 0.94 -4.37
C VAL A 135 1.02 -0.32 -3.54
N GLU A 136 1.48 -1.45 -4.08
CA GLU A 136 1.29 -2.77 -3.48
C GLU A 136 2.48 -3.22 -2.65
N GLY A 137 2.19 -3.79 -1.46
CA GLY A 137 3.19 -4.45 -0.64
C GLY A 137 3.60 -5.81 -1.22
N SER A 138 4.90 -6.06 -1.27
CA SER A 138 5.44 -7.31 -1.81
C SER A 138 6.57 -7.85 -0.92
N VAL A 139 6.69 -9.18 -0.88
CA VAL A 139 7.84 -9.88 -0.28
C VAL A 139 9.00 -9.90 -1.28
N ALA A 140 8.70 -10.11 -2.55
CA ALA A 140 9.66 -10.12 -3.64
C ALA A 140 9.06 -9.49 -4.90
N VAL A 141 9.92 -8.92 -5.72
CA VAL A 141 9.62 -8.41 -7.06
C VAL A 141 10.70 -8.83 -8.02
N ASP A 142 10.39 -8.93 -9.31
CA ASP A 142 11.37 -9.18 -10.35
C ASP A 142 11.44 -8.05 -11.39
N LEU A 143 12.42 -8.12 -12.28
CA LEU A 143 12.63 -7.11 -13.32
C LEU A 143 11.58 -7.12 -14.43
N ASN A 144 10.77 -8.18 -14.50
CA ASN A 144 9.70 -8.33 -15.50
C ASN A 144 8.34 -7.82 -14.99
N GLY A 145 8.31 -7.23 -13.78
CA GLY A 145 7.09 -6.73 -13.15
C GLY A 145 6.31 -7.78 -12.34
N GLY A 146 6.87 -8.97 -12.16
CA GLY A 146 6.32 -9.98 -11.28
C GLY A 146 6.41 -9.56 -9.82
N ARG A 147 5.36 -9.80 -9.04
CA ARG A 147 5.36 -9.57 -7.59
C ARG A 147 4.86 -10.79 -6.82
N LEU A 148 5.39 -10.96 -5.64
CA LEU A 148 5.02 -12.01 -4.71
C LEU A 148 4.62 -11.39 -3.37
N GLY A 149 3.33 -11.48 -3.02
CA GLY A 149 2.82 -11.06 -1.71
C GLY A 149 3.11 -12.11 -0.63
N LYS A 150 2.61 -11.87 0.57
CA LYS A 150 2.83 -12.76 1.73
C LYS A 150 2.04 -14.08 1.70
N GLY A 151 1.20 -14.31 0.69
CA GLY A 151 0.50 -15.58 0.50
C GLY A 151 -1.00 -15.56 0.82
N GLU A 152 -1.54 -14.45 1.32
CA GLU A 152 -2.96 -14.34 1.71
C GLU A 152 -3.89 -13.90 0.56
N GLY A 153 -3.33 -13.44 -0.57
CA GLY A 153 -4.08 -13.05 -1.77
C GLY A 153 -4.90 -11.75 -1.65
N TYR A 154 -4.65 -10.95 -0.62
CA TYR A 154 -5.43 -9.71 -0.43
C TYR A 154 -5.19 -8.67 -1.53
N GLY A 155 -3.98 -8.52 -2.04
CA GLY A 155 -3.70 -7.58 -3.13
C GLY A 155 -4.52 -7.89 -4.39
N ASP A 156 -4.62 -9.16 -4.75
CA ASP A 156 -5.40 -9.59 -5.92
C ASP A 156 -6.92 -9.37 -5.67
N LYS A 157 -7.39 -9.66 -4.45
CA LYS A 157 -8.80 -9.39 -4.05
C LYS A 157 -9.12 -7.90 -4.07
N GLU A 158 -8.22 -7.05 -3.58
CA GLU A 158 -8.37 -5.61 -3.59
C GLU A 158 -8.50 -5.08 -5.02
N PHE A 159 -7.62 -5.55 -5.91
CA PHE A 159 -7.65 -5.18 -7.32
C PHE A 159 -8.96 -5.65 -7.99
N ASP A 160 -9.38 -6.88 -7.76
CA ASP A 160 -10.63 -7.42 -8.31
C ASP A 160 -11.86 -6.60 -7.87
N ILE A 161 -11.95 -6.28 -6.59
CA ILE A 161 -13.05 -5.49 -6.04
C ILE A 161 -13.08 -4.10 -6.66
N LEU A 162 -11.94 -3.41 -6.71
CA LEU A 162 -11.83 -2.06 -7.29
C LEU A 162 -12.06 -2.06 -8.80
N SER A 163 -11.66 -3.13 -9.50
CA SER A 163 -11.91 -3.30 -10.94
C SER A 163 -13.39 -3.51 -11.25
N ARG A 164 -14.11 -4.29 -10.43
CA ARG A 164 -15.56 -4.52 -10.60
C ARG A 164 -16.37 -3.22 -10.48
N VAL A 165 -15.96 -2.30 -9.65
CA VAL A 165 -16.61 -0.99 -9.52
C VAL A 165 -16.05 0.06 -10.49
N GLY A 166 -15.11 -0.30 -11.37
CA GLY A 166 -14.58 0.56 -12.43
C GLY A 166 -13.53 1.57 -11.99
N LEU A 167 -13.00 1.48 -10.76
CA LEU A 167 -12.02 2.43 -10.22
C LEU A 167 -10.58 2.15 -10.65
N VAL A 168 -10.29 0.92 -11.09
CA VAL A 168 -8.99 0.50 -11.61
C VAL A 168 -9.17 -0.38 -12.84
N SER A 169 -8.13 -0.46 -13.67
CA SER A 169 -8.05 -1.34 -14.83
C SER A 169 -6.64 -1.90 -14.97
N GLN A 170 -6.42 -2.77 -15.93
CA GLN A 170 -5.08 -3.29 -16.26
C GLN A 170 -4.08 -2.18 -16.69
N CYS A 171 -4.57 -1.00 -17.06
CA CYS A 171 -3.74 0.16 -17.38
C CYS A 171 -3.45 1.05 -16.17
N THR A 172 -4.01 0.76 -14.99
CA THR A 172 -3.71 1.50 -13.76
C THR A 172 -2.31 1.12 -13.28
N PRO A 173 -1.35 2.06 -13.23
CA PRO A 173 0.01 1.79 -12.80
C PRO A 173 0.11 1.44 -11.33
#